data_5df0b307cd5e47ed3507e378bd2968af
#
_entry.id   5df0b307cd5e47ed3507e378bd2968af
#
_cell.length_a   1.000
_cell.length_b   1.000
_cell.length_c   1.000
_cell.angle_alpha   90.00
_cell.angle_beta   90.00
_cell.angle_gamma   90.00
#
_symmetry.space_group_name_H-M   'P 1'
#
loop_
_entity.id
_entity.type
_entity.pdbx_description
1 polymer ?
#
loop_
_entity_poly.entity_id
_entity_poly.type
_entity_poly.pdbx_seq_one_letter_code
_entity_poly.pdbx_strand_id
1 'polypeptide(L)'
;MYNPKSLKAEEFICHQEVLDTLAYADANRNNPQLVDRVLNKARERKGLNHREAMILLDCDIPEKNREIFELAEQIKKDYYGNRIVMFAPLYLSNYCVNGCVYCPYHAKNKHIPRRKLTQEEVAREVVALQDMGCLLYTSPSPRDLSTSR
;
A
#
# COMPACT_ATOMS: atom_id res chain seq x y z
N MET A 1 7.48 19.45 14.67
CA MET A 1 7.06 18.40 15.62
C MET A 1 6.07 17.50 14.90
N TYR A 2 6.26 16.20 14.88
CA TYR A 2 5.39 15.25 14.18
C TYR A 2 3.96 15.28 14.77
N ASN A 3 2.97 15.55 13.91
CA ASN A 3 1.56 15.62 14.30
C ASN A 3 0.70 14.79 13.31
N PRO A 4 0.41 13.50 13.61
CA PRO A 4 -0.34 12.63 12.71
C PRO A 4 -1.80 13.04 12.47
N LYS A 5 -2.30 14.02 13.22
CA LYS A 5 -3.68 14.55 13.09
C LYS A 5 -3.73 15.86 12.29
N SER A 6 -2.58 16.38 11.87
CA SER A 6 -2.54 17.59 11.05
C SER A 6 -3.03 17.33 9.63
N LEU A 7 -3.58 18.36 9.02
CA LEU A 7 -3.92 18.39 7.59
C LEU A 7 -2.78 18.94 6.73
N LYS A 8 -1.68 19.37 7.33
CA LYS A 8 -0.50 19.89 6.64
C LYS A 8 0.55 18.83 6.53
N ALA A 9 0.99 18.55 5.32
CA ALA A 9 1.97 17.49 5.05
C ALA A 9 3.27 17.68 5.84
N GLU A 10 3.74 18.89 5.96
CA GLU A 10 4.99 19.25 6.65
C GLU A 10 4.95 18.94 8.17
N GLU A 11 3.77 18.75 8.73
CA GLU A 11 3.60 18.44 10.15
C GLU A 11 3.52 16.93 10.44
N PHE A 12 3.20 16.10 9.44
CA PHE A 12 3.12 14.65 9.61
C PHE A 12 4.06 13.85 8.67
N ILE A 13 4.69 14.51 7.69
CA ILE A 13 5.74 13.92 6.85
C ILE A 13 7.04 14.65 7.16
N CYS A 14 8.01 13.94 7.75
CA CYS A 14 9.35 14.45 7.94
C CYS A 14 10.25 13.98 6.79
N HIS A 15 10.48 14.83 5.80
CA HIS A 15 11.32 14.50 4.64
C HIS A 15 12.75 14.10 5.05
N GLN A 16 13.31 14.78 6.06
CA GLN A 16 14.65 14.46 6.54
C GLN A 16 14.70 13.05 7.15
N GLU A 17 13.70 12.63 7.93
CA GLU A 17 13.64 11.27 8.47
C GLU A 17 13.54 10.21 7.37
N VAL A 18 12.89 10.50 6.25
CA VAL A 18 12.87 9.60 5.08
C VAL A 18 14.29 9.46 4.51
N LEU A 19 15.00 10.58 4.28
CA LEU A 19 16.36 10.55 3.76
C LEU A 19 17.34 9.85 4.71
N ASP A 20 17.24 10.14 6.02
CA ASP A 20 18.07 9.50 7.05
C ASP A 20 17.82 7.99 7.13
N THR A 21 16.57 7.57 6.96
CA THR A 21 16.19 6.15 6.94
C THR A 21 16.78 5.43 5.73
N LEU A 22 16.71 6.04 4.54
CA LEU A 22 17.30 5.49 3.32
C LEU A 22 18.84 5.39 3.45
N ALA A 23 19.50 6.46 3.89
CA ALA A 23 20.93 6.46 4.09
C ALA A 23 21.39 5.43 5.16
N TYR A 24 20.61 5.28 6.24
CA TYR A 24 20.86 4.28 7.25
C TYR A 24 20.74 2.85 6.70
N ALA A 25 19.74 2.57 5.89
CA ALA A 25 19.54 1.26 5.26
C ALA A 25 20.68 0.93 4.30
N ASP A 26 21.04 1.87 3.41
CA ASP A 26 22.13 1.70 2.45
C ASP A 26 23.49 1.43 3.15
N ALA A 27 23.80 2.16 4.22
CA ALA A 27 25.00 1.94 5.01
C ALA A 27 25.04 0.57 5.73
N ASN A 28 23.89 -0.09 5.89
CA ASN A 28 23.73 -1.36 6.60
C ASN A 28 23.28 -2.52 5.72
N ARG A 29 23.20 -2.35 4.40
CA ARG A 29 22.66 -3.35 3.46
C ARG A 29 23.40 -4.71 3.52
N ASN A 30 24.65 -4.72 3.94
CA ASN A 30 25.48 -5.90 4.08
C ASN A 30 25.77 -6.25 5.57
N ASN A 31 24.90 -5.88 6.50
CA ASN A 31 25.03 -6.12 7.93
C ASN A 31 24.15 -7.29 8.39
N PRO A 32 24.67 -8.54 8.42
CA PRO A 32 23.85 -9.72 8.73
C PRO A 32 23.31 -9.70 10.17
N GLN A 33 24.07 -9.16 11.14
CA GLN A 33 23.65 -9.13 12.54
C GLN A 33 22.42 -8.21 12.73
N LEU A 34 22.37 -7.10 11.99
CA LEU A 34 21.24 -6.20 12.02
C LEU A 34 20.01 -6.82 11.37
N VAL A 35 20.19 -7.48 10.22
CA VAL A 35 19.11 -8.23 9.54
C VAL A 35 18.57 -9.31 10.47
N ASP A 36 19.42 -10.10 11.12
CA ASP A 36 19.00 -11.14 12.07
C ASP A 36 18.17 -10.60 13.24
N ARG A 37 18.57 -9.47 13.79
CA ARG A 37 17.82 -8.80 14.86
C ARG A 37 16.40 -8.44 14.41
N VAL A 38 16.28 -7.87 13.20
CA VAL A 38 14.98 -7.48 12.64
C VAL A 38 14.14 -8.71 12.30
N LEU A 39 14.73 -9.75 11.71
CA LEU A 39 14.06 -11.03 11.44
C LEU A 39 13.53 -11.68 12.71
N ASN A 40 14.32 -11.69 13.81
CA ASN A 40 13.88 -12.24 15.08
C ASN A 40 12.66 -11.49 15.63
N LYS A 41 12.66 -10.16 15.55
CA LYS A 41 11.49 -9.35 15.92
C LYS A 41 10.26 -9.68 15.04
N ALA A 42 10.47 -9.86 13.74
CA ALA A 42 9.40 -10.23 12.82
C ALA A 42 8.84 -11.65 13.10
N ARG A 43 9.70 -12.61 13.49
CA ARG A 43 9.28 -13.95 13.93
C ARG A 43 8.36 -13.92 15.15
N GLU A 44 8.54 -12.98 16.06
CA GLU A 44 7.66 -12.75 17.20
C GLU A 44 6.33 -12.08 16.82
N ARG A 45 6.07 -11.81 15.52
CA ARG A 45 4.88 -11.12 15.00
C ARG A 45 4.73 -9.69 15.55
N LYS A 46 5.82 -9.09 16.00
CA LYS A 46 5.87 -7.69 16.39
C LYS A 46 6.05 -6.81 15.15
N GLY A 47 5.28 -5.74 15.06
CA GLY A 47 5.38 -4.78 13.97
C GLY A 47 6.78 -4.19 13.86
N LEU A 48 7.24 -3.99 12.62
CA LEU A 48 8.50 -3.31 12.33
C LEU A 48 8.26 -1.81 12.19
N ASN A 49 9.20 -1.01 12.67
CA ASN A 49 9.21 0.41 12.36
C ASN A 49 9.79 0.64 10.95
N HIS A 50 9.72 1.88 10.44
CA HIS A 50 10.14 2.20 9.08
C HIS A 50 11.64 1.94 8.83
N ARG A 51 12.52 2.19 9.81
CA ARG A 51 13.95 1.88 9.69
C ARG A 51 14.23 0.37 9.65
N GLU A 52 13.56 -0.39 10.51
CA GLU A 52 13.64 -1.86 10.51
C GLU A 52 13.11 -2.46 9.19
N ALA A 53 12.01 -1.94 8.68
CA ALA A 53 11.48 -2.37 7.39
C ALA A 53 12.46 -2.08 6.25
N MET A 54 13.09 -0.89 6.23
CA MET A 54 14.09 -0.53 5.22
C MET A 54 15.34 -1.40 5.27
N ILE A 55 15.79 -1.86 6.46
CA ILE A 55 16.90 -2.82 6.57
C ILE A 55 16.60 -4.13 5.82
N LEU A 56 15.37 -4.63 5.91
CA LEU A 56 14.99 -5.85 5.18
C LEU A 56 14.82 -5.60 3.68
N LEU A 57 14.28 -4.44 3.29
CA LEU A 57 14.04 -4.08 1.88
C LEU A 57 15.34 -3.81 1.12
N ASP A 58 16.34 -3.23 1.79
CA ASP A 58 17.62 -2.87 1.18
C ASP A 58 18.72 -3.92 1.41
N CYS A 59 18.39 -5.07 2.00
CA CYS A 59 19.33 -6.14 2.27
C CYS A 59 19.93 -6.71 0.97
N ASP A 60 21.27 -6.73 0.86
CA ASP A 60 22.00 -7.22 -0.31
C ASP A 60 22.77 -8.53 -0.03
N ILE A 61 22.31 -9.32 0.96
CA ILE A 61 22.88 -10.60 1.34
C ILE A 61 21.95 -11.72 0.84
N PRO A 62 22.34 -12.51 -0.18
CA PRO A 62 21.45 -13.50 -0.81
C PRO A 62 20.86 -14.53 0.15
N GLU A 63 21.63 -14.99 1.13
CA GLU A 63 21.20 -15.95 2.14
C GLU A 63 20.13 -15.33 3.04
N LYS A 64 20.34 -14.07 3.45
CA LYS A 64 19.37 -13.33 4.28
C LYS A 64 18.09 -13.01 3.52
N ASN A 65 18.18 -12.69 2.24
CA ASN A 65 17.00 -12.49 1.39
C ASN A 65 16.14 -13.75 1.32
N ARG A 66 16.77 -14.93 1.25
CA ARG A 66 16.04 -16.20 1.33
C ARG A 66 15.30 -16.36 2.65
N GLU A 67 15.98 -16.11 3.79
CA GLU A 67 15.35 -16.15 5.12
C GLU A 67 14.19 -15.14 5.24
N ILE A 68 14.33 -13.94 4.66
CA ILE A 68 13.25 -12.92 4.63
C ILE A 68 12.03 -13.47 3.90
N PHE A 69 12.23 -14.06 2.71
CA PHE A 69 11.12 -14.60 1.90
C PHE A 69 10.46 -15.82 2.57
N GLU A 70 11.24 -16.72 3.15
CA GLU A 70 10.73 -17.87 3.89
C GLU A 70 9.88 -17.45 5.10
N LEU A 71 10.36 -16.45 5.84
CA LEU A 71 9.59 -15.89 6.96
C LEU A 71 8.32 -15.17 6.50
N ALA A 72 8.38 -14.41 5.41
CA ALA A 72 7.21 -13.75 4.84
C ALA A 72 6.16 -14.77 4.38
N GLU A 73 6.58 -15.85 3.73
CA GLU A 73 5.72 -16.96 3.34
C GLU A 73 5.06 -17.61 4.56
N GLN A 74 5.84 -17.89 5.62
CA GLN A 74 5.32 -18.46 6.84
C GLN A 74 4.30 -17.54 7.52
N ILE A 75 4.58 -16.23 7.61
CA ILE A 75 3.64 -15.24 8.16
C ILE A 75 2.33 -15.25 7.35
N LYS A 76 2.44 -15.23 6.01
CA LYS A 76 1.28 -15.28 5.12
C LYS A 76 0.46 -16.55 5.36
N LYS A 77 1.11 -17.72 5.50
CA LYS A 77 0.43 -19.00 5.76
C LYS A 77 -0.27 -19.03 7.12
N ASP A 78 0.34 -18.47 8.15
CA ASP A 78 -0.21 -18.43 9.51
C ASP A 78 -1.50 -17.60 9.58
N TYR A 79 -1.59 -16.49 8.82
CA TYR A 79 -2.76 -15.60 8.87
C TYR A 79 -3.81 -15.90 7.79
N TYR A 80 -3.38 -16.29 6.60
CA TYR A 80 -4.25 -16.43 5.41
C TYR A 80 -4.33 -17.86 4.90
N GLY A 81 -3.50 -18.76 5.38
CA GLY A 81 -3.40 -20.13 4.85
C GLY A 81 -3.01 -20.09 3.37
N ASN A 82 -3.61 -20.97 2.56
CA ASN A 82 -3.39 -21.03 1.11
C ASN A 82 -4.32 -20.08 0.32
N ARG A 83 -5.08 -19.24 1.00
CA ARG A 83 -6.02 -18.34 0.34
C ARG A 83 -5.29 -17.20 -0.35
N ILE A 84 -5.73 -16.90 -1.58
CA ILE A 84 -5.38 -15.70 -2.31
C ILE A 84 -6.65 -14.85 -2.37
N VAL A 85 -6.56 -13.60 -1.92
CA VAL A 85 -7.68 -12.67 -2.01
C VAL A 85 -7.59 -11.97 -3.36
N MET A 86 -8.52 -12.27 -4.24
CA MET A 86 -8.70 -11.53 -5.50
C MET A 86 -9.58 -10.31 -5.25
N PHE A 87 -9.13 -9.17 -5.71
CA PHE A 87 -9.88 -7.92 -5.59
C PHE A 87 -9.81 -7.14 -6.91
N ALA A 88 -10.81 -6.30 -7.13
CA ALA A 88 -10.80 -5.34 -8.22
C ALA A 88 -11.36 -4.01 -7.75
N PRO A 89 -10.80 -2.87 -8.20
CA PRO A 89 -11.41 -1.57 -7.96
C PRO A 89 -12.66 -1.43 -8.83
N LEU A 90 -13.78 -1.06 -8.22
CA LEU A 90 -15.00 -0.71 -8.93
C LEU A 90 -15.07 0.81 -9.11
N TYR A 91 -14.84 1.25 -10.34
CA TYR A 91 -14.90 2.67 -10.70
C TYR A 91 -16.31 3.11 -11.01
N LEU A 92 -16.94 3.81 -10.09
CA LEU A 92 -18.34 4.29 -10.24
C LEU A 92 -18.43 5.53 -11.11
N SER A 93 -17.36 6.33 -11.17
CA SER A 93 -17.32 7.60 -11.89
C SER A 93 -15.88 8.03 -12.17
N ASN A 94 -15.67 8.74 -13.28
CA ASN A 94 -14.41 9.40 -13.60
C ASN A 94 -14.48 10.94 -13.43
N TYR A 95 -15.51 11.47 -12.77
CA TYR A 95 -15.54 12.86 -12.37
C TYR A 95 -14.55 13.10 -11.22
N CYS A 96 -13.78 14.15 -11.31
CA CYS A 96 -12.82 14.53 -10.28
C CYS A 96 -12.71 16.05 -10.21
N VAL A 97 -12.57 16.59 -9.00
CA VAL A 97 -12.38 18.02 -8.72
C VAL A 97 -10.92 18.41 -8.54
N ASN A 98 -10.02 17.41 -8.43
CA ASN A 98 -8.60 17.61 -8.16
C ASN A 98 -7.80 17.90 -9.42
N GLY A 99 -6.60 18.46 -9.22
CA GLY A 99 -5.65 18.83 -10.27
C GLY A 99 -4.38 17.99 -10.29
N CYS A 100 -4.41 16.71 -9.87
CA CYS A 100 -3.24 15.84 -9.79
C CYS A 100 -2.55 15.73 -11.16
N VAL A 101 -1.27 16.07 -11.22
CA VAL A 101 -0.53 16.19 -12.50
C VAL A 101 -0.33 14.87 -13.24
N TYR A 102 -0.32 13.74 -12.54
CA TYR A 102 -0.12 12.41 -13.11
C TYR A 102 -1.42 11.69 -13.48
N CYS A 103 -2.56 12.18 -12.99
CA CYS A 103 -3.83 11.46 -13.12
C CYS A 103 -4.60 11.91 -14.36
N PRO A 104 -4.98 11.00 -15.28
CA PRO A 104 -5.74 11.38 -16.47
C PRO A 104 -7.13 11.93 -16.14
N TYR A 105 -7.68 11.59 -14.95
CA TYR A 105 -9.00 12.05 -14.52
C TYR A 105 -9.01 13.42 -13.82
N HIS A 106 -7.88 14.13 -13.78
CA HIS A 106 -7.85 15.46 -13.15
C HIS A 106 -8.84 16.42 -13.80
N ALA A 107 -9.37 17.37 -13.01
CA ALA A 107 -10.47 18.25 -13.42
C ALA A 107 -10.18 19.08 -14.68
N LYS A 108 -8.91 19.44 -14.91
CA LYS A 108 -8.50 20.25 -16.07
C LYS A 108 -8.39 19.48 -17.38
N ASN A 109 -8.37 18.13 -17.34
CA ASN A 109 -8.35 17.32 -18.56
C ASN A 109 -9.75 17.24 -19.17
N LYS A 110 -9.95 17.96 -20.26
CA LYS A 110 -11.22 18.02 -21.01
C LYS A 110 -11.26 17.03 -22.19
N HIS A 111 -10.18 16.29 -22.43
CA HIS A 111 -10.11 15.33 -23.53
C HIS A 111 -10.75 13.98 -23.20
N ILE A 112 -11.06 13.75 -21.94
CA ILE A 112 -11.69 12.49 -21.48
C ILE A 112 -13.20 12.71 -21.28
N PRO A 113 -14.06 11.90 -21.91
CA PRO A 113 -15.49 11.95 -21.64
C PRO A 113 -15.76 11.58 -20.19
N ARG A 114 -16.54 12.41 -19.51
CA ARG A 114 -16.93 12.19 -18.12
C ARG A 114 -18.18 11.34 -18.06
N ARG A 115 -18.12 10.32 -17.19
CA ARG A 115 -19.24 9.38 -17.01
C ARG A 115 -19.36 8.98 -15.55
N LYS A 116 -20.59 8.80 -15.12
CA LYS A 116 -20.99 8.14 -13.87
C LYS A 116 -21.86 6.95 -14.26
N LEU A 117 -21.60 5.80 -13.67
CA LEU A 117 -22.40 4.59 -13.91
C LEU A 117 -23.79 4.71 -13.28
N THR A 118 -24.79 4.17 -13.96
CA THR A 118 -26.13 3.97 -13.39
C THR A 118 -26.13 2.77 -12.44
N GLN A 119 -27.19 2.61 -11.66
CA GLN A 119 -27.31 1.46 -10.74
C GLN A 119 -27.33 0.13 -11.49
N GLU A 120 -27.97 0.08 -12.65
CA GLU A 120 -28.00 -1.13 -13.50
C GLU A 120 -26.61 -1.46 -14.07
N GLU A 121 -25.84 -0.44 -14.45
CA GLU A 121 -24.46 -0.62 -14.90
C GLU A 121 -23.56 -1.10 -13.76
N VAL A 122 -23.69 -0.52 -12.57
CA VAL A 122 -22.96 -0.98 -11.37
C VAL A 122 -23.29 -2.45 -11.06
N ALA A 123 -24.56 -2.83 -11.10
CA ALA A 123 -24.97 -4.22 -10.87
C ALA A 123 -24.33 -5.18 -11.88
N ARG A 124 -24.29 -4.82 -13.17
CA ARG A 124 -23.64 -5.63 -14.20
C ARG A 124 -22.14 -5.77 -13.99
N GLU A 125 -21.45 -4.67 -13.63
CA GLU A 125 -20.01 -4.69 -13.33
C GLU A 125 -19.71 -5.58 -12.10
N VAL A 126 -20.55 -5.51 -11.06
CA VAL A 126 -20.39 -6.38 -9.88
C VAL A 126 -20.53 -7.85 -10.25
N VAL A 127 -21.56 -8.21 -11.05
CA VAL A 127 -21.73 -9.60 -11.50
C VAL A 127 -20.53 -10.06 -12.33
N ALA A 128 -20.04 -9.24 -13.25
CA ALA A 128 -18.88 -9.57 -14.07
C ALA A 128 -17.61 -9.78 -13.19
N LEU A 129 -17.40 -8.95 -12.16
CA LEU A 129 -16.29 -9.12 -11.23
C LEU A 129 -16.44 -10.39 -10.38
N GLN A 130 -17.65 -10.75 -9.95
CA GLN A 130 -17.93 -11.99 -9.24
C GLN A 130 -17.65 -13.21 -10.11
N ASP A 131 -18.07 -13.19 -11.36
CA ASP A 131 -17.82 -14.27 -12.31
C ASP A 131 -16.31 -14.48 -12.58
N MET A 132 -15.51 -13.40 -12.48
CA MET A 132 -14.05 -13.48 -12.51
C MET A 132 -13.40 -13.94 -11.19
N GLY A 133 -14.21 -14.22 -10.16
CA GLY A 133 -13.72 -14.69 -8.86
C GLY A 133 -13.23 -13.59 -7.92
N CYS A 134 -13.55 -12.32 -8.17
CA CYS A 134 -13.21 -11.22 -7.28
C CYS A 134 -14.09 -11.27 -6.01
N LEU A 135 -13.46 -11.32 -4.84
CA LEU A 135 -14.13 -11.43 -3.55
C LEU A 135 -14.26 -10.10 -2.80
N LEU A 136 -13.46 -9.11 -3.19
CA LEU A 136 -13.46 -7.78 -2.59
C LEU A 136 -13.60 -6.71 -3.65
N TYR A 137 -14.54 -5.80 -3.42
CA TYR A 137 -14.72 -4.59 -4.20
C TYR A 137 -14.36 -3.40 -3.35
N THR A 138 -13.42 -2.57 -3.81
CA THR A 138 -13.04 -1.37 -3.10
C THR A 138 -13.35 -0.16 -3.96
N SER A 139 -14.04 0.82 -3.39
CA SER A 139 -14.03 2.16 -3.95
C SER A 139 -12.67 2.78 -3.63
N PRO A 140 -11.92 3.26 -4.64
CA PRO A 140 -10.51 3.59 -4.46
C PRO A 140 -10.24 4.90 -3.74
N SER A 141 -11.26 5.61 -3.22
CA SER A 141 -11.03 6.91 -2.58
C SER A 141 -11.27 6.89 -1.07
N PRO A 142 -10.24 7.13 -0.24
CA PRO A 142 -10.41 7.37 1.19
C PRO A 142 -11.33 8.55 1.51
N ARG A 143 -11.56 9.45 0.56
CA ARG A 143 -12.48 10.59 0.69
C ARG A 143 -13.94 10.18 0.65
N ASP A 144 -14.26 9.10 -0.03
CA ASP A 144 -15.64 8.60 -0.08
C ASP A 144 -16.09 8.07 1.27
N LEU A 145 -15.15 7.59 2.11
CA LEU A 145 -15.41 7.20 3.49
C LEU A 145 -15.71 8.40 4.41
N SER A 146 -15.22 9.59 4.09
CA SER A 146 -15.46 10.81 4.87
C SER A 146 -16.77 11.51 4.50
N THR A 147 -17.31 11.25 3.32
CA THR A 147 -18.58 11.81 2.84
C THR A 147 -19.79 10.93 3.12
N SER A 148 -19.57 9.69 3.57
CA SER A 148 -20.62 8.73 3.93
C SER A 148 -21.02 8.77 5.42
N ARG A 149 -20.66 9.83 6.15
CA ARG A 149 -21.07 10.06 7.54
C ARG A 149 -22.09 11.18 7.63
#